data_721fb708e134ea7fea1b2c4648b3b6fe
#
_entry.id   721fb708e134ea7fea1b2c4648b3b6fe
#
_cell.length_a   1.000
_cell.length_b   1.000
_cell.length_c   1.000
_cell.angle_alpha   90.00
_cell.angle_beta   90.00
_cell.angle_gamma   90.00
#
_symmetry.space_group_name_H-M   'P 1'
#
loop_
_entity.id
_entity.type
_entity.pdbx_description
1 polymer ?
#
loop_
_entity_poly.entity_id
_entity_poly.type
_entity_poly.pdbx_seq_one_letter_code
_entity_poly.pdbx_strand_id
1 'polypeptide(L)'
;MMKLHDSFKQTLLRAFCLSSAVICLTASSSAWALFSDDEARKAILDLRKSLATTQLDLQGQIEKLKADNAELRGKVEELEKQAEEIGNSQKTYYQDLDNRLGNFEPRSTTIESVSGIVQPGEKKAYDESLKAFQAGNLKKADDGFTAFTRKYLNSPYLPLALYWGGNSKYANKDYAGAISQLQTLIKKYPNHPRIAAAMVTLGNCQLESGNKAAAKKTFSDIIAKYPDTDAAKDAQQLLSATK
;
A
#
# COMPACT_ATOMS: atom_id res chain seq x y z
N MET A 1 7.27 -14.32 -34.07
CA MET A 1 6.95 -13.24 -35.05
C MET A 1 8.16 -12.45 -35.56
N MET A 2 9.34 -12.53 -34.96
CA MET A 2 10.54 -11.75 -35.35
C MET A 2 11.29 -12.26 -36.57
N LYS A 3 11.23 -13.53 -36.92
CA LYS A 3 11.97 -14.13 -38.06
C LYS A 3 11.38 -13.86 -39.47
N LEU A 4 10.10 -13.50 -39.57
CA LEU A 4 9.50 -13.17 -40.87
C LEU A 4 9.83 -11.76 -41.36
N HIS A 5 10.17 -10.84 -40.47
CA HIS A 5 10.44 -9.44 -40.79
C HIS A 5 11.83 -9.24 -41.45
N ASP A 6 12.82 -10.03 -41.05
CA ASP A 6 14.18 -9.95 -41.58
C ASP A 6 14.29 -10.60 -42.95
N SER A 7 13.52 -11.66 -43.24
CA SER A 7 13.49 -12.29 -44.54
C SER A 7 12.89 -11.38 -45.63
N PHE A 8 11.89 -10.58 -45.26
CA PHE A 8 11.24 -9.65 -46.19
C PHE A 8 12.12 -8.46 -46.55
N LYS A 9 12.93 -7.97 -45.61
CA LYS A 9 13.91 -6.90 -45.85
C LYS A 9 15.04 -7.35 -46.72
N GLN A 10 15.53 -8.59 -46.58
CA GLN A 10 16.60 -9.13 -47.43
C GLN A 10 16.16 -9.39 -48.88
N THR A 11 14.91 -9.81 -49.09
CA THR A 11 14.35 -10.02 -50.44
C THR A 11 14.11 -8.69 -51.15
N LEU A 12 13.65 -7.66 -50.47
CA LEU A 12 13.49 -6.30 -51.03
C LEU A 12 14.84 -5.66 -51.42
N LEU A 13 15.88 -5.84 -50.58
CA LEU A 13 17.23 -5.31 -50.85
C LEU A 13 17.86 -6.00 -52.05
N ARG A 14 17.68 -7.31 -52.24
CA ARG A 14 18.18 -8.08 -53.39
C ARG A 14 17.45 -7.74 -54.69
N ALA A 15 16.14 -7.50 -54.63
CA ALA A 15 15.37 -7.08 -55.81
C ALA A 15 15.77 -5.67 -56.27
N PHE A 16 16.10 -4.77 -55.34
CA PHE A 16 16.55 -3.41 -55.67
C PHE A 16 17.95 -3.38 -56.25
N CYS A 17 18.87 -4.23 -55.78
CA CYS A 17 20.23 -4.36 -56.38
C CYS A 17 20.23 -5.03 -57.75
N LEU A 18 19.33 -5.98 -58.01
CA LEU A 18 19.25 -6.64 -59.33
C LEU A 18 18.63 -5.75 -60.42
N SER A 19 17.67 -4.89 -60.06
CA SER A 19 17.06 -3.93 -61.00
C SER A 19 18.04 -2.81 -61.42
N SER A 20 18.92 -2.38 -60.50
CA SER A 20 19.96 -1.38 -60.83
C SER A 20 21.08 -1.92 -61.76
N ALA A 21 21.40 -3.21 -61.68
CA ALA A 21 22.44 -3.84 -62.52
C ALA A 21 21.96 -4.08 -63.94
N VAL A 22 20.66 -4.33 -64.16
CA VAL A 22 20.13 -4.55 -65.54
C VAL A 22 20.01 -3.23 -66.30
N ILE A 23 19.82 -2.10 -65.66
CA ILE A 23 19.72 -0.77 -66.27
C ILE A 23 21.12 -0.28 -66.75
N CYS A 24 22.21 -0.73 -66.12
CA CYS A 24 23.58 -0.35 -66.56
C CYS A 24 24.12 -1.12 -67.75
N LEU A 25 23.53 -2.28 -68.15
CA LEU A 25 24.08 -3.13 -69.21
C LEU A 25 23.47 -2.89 -70.58
N THR A 26 22.43 -2.07 -70.73
CA THR A 26 21.80 -1.79 -72.06
C THR A 26 22.17 -0.45 -72.68
N ALA A 27 23.06 0.29 -72.07
CA ALA A 27 23.42 1.65 -72.56
C ALA A 27 24.76 1.73 -73.31
N SER A 28 25.28 0.60 -73.84
CA SER A 28 26.52 0.62 -74.65
C SER A 28 26.28 0.25 -76.10
N SER A 29 25.51 1.08 -76.81
CA SER A 29 25.59 1.12 -78.26
C SER A 29 25.18 2.50 -78.73
N SER A 30 26.25 3.22 -79.24
CA SER A 30 26.21 4.22 -80.26
C SER A 30 25.29 5.42 -80.17
N ALA A 31 25.82 6.50 -79.67
CA ALA A 31 25.50 7.82 -80.24
C ALA A 31 26.70 8.73 -80.16
N TRP A 32 27.63 8.49 -81.10
CA TRP A 32 28.51 9.53 -81.61
C TRP A 32 27.68 10.36 -82.58
N ALA A 33 27.04 11.40 -82.06
CA ALA A 33 26.47 12.47 -82.86
C ALA A 33 26.63 13.78 -82.11
N LEU A 34 27.55 14.56 -82.55
CA LEU A 34 27.66 15.99 -82.45
C LEU A 34 26.47 16.71 -81.84
N PHE A 35 26.48 16.92 -80.53
CA PHE A 35 25.83 18.05 -79.88
C PHE A 35 26.86 18.70 -78.98
N SER A 36 26.84 20.03 -78.96
CA SER A 36 27.80 20.82 -78.23
C SER A 36 27.87 20.36 -76.81
N ASP A 37 28.96 19.70 -76.47
CA ASP A 37 29.23 19.06 -75.16
C ASP A 37 29.09 20.04 -73.95
N ASP A 38 29.06 21.32 -74.23
CA ASP A 38 29.01 22.40 -73.25
C ASP A 38 27.63 22.59 -72.63
N GLU A 39 26.53 22.40 -73.32
CA GLU A 39 25.16 22.56 -72.77
C GLU A 39 24.79 21.35 -71.92
N ALA A 40 25.15 20.15 -72.39
CA ALA A 40 24.96 18.93 -71.57
C ALA A 40 25.83 18.94 -70.31
N ARG A 41 27.07 19.37 -70.39
CA ARG A 41 27.96 19.56 -69.25
C ARG A 41 27.41 20.59 -68.26
N LYS A 42 26.90 21.70 -68.75
CA LYS A 42 26.28 22.72 -67.87
C LYS A 42 25.06 22.19 -67.21
N ALA A 43 24.16 21.50 -67.90
CA ALA A 43 23.01 20.83 -67.29
C ALA A 43 23.39 19.80 -66.24
N ILE A 44 24.41 19.00 -66.45
CA ILE A 44 24.92 18.03 -65.46
C ILE A 44 25.51 18.73 -64.22
N LEU A 45 26.22 19.83 -64.40
CA LEU A 45 26.78 20.62 -63.32
C LEU A 45 25.70 21.28 -62.52
N ASP A 46 24.63 21.83 -63.12
CA ASP A 46 23.51 22.41 -62.48
C ASP A 46 22.68 21.34 -61.73
N LEU A 47 22.48 20.16 -62.28
CA LEU A 47 21.84 19.02 -61.64
C LEU A 47 22.66 18.52 -60.45
N ARG A 48 23.99 18.42 -60.59
CA ARG A 48 24.85 18.06 -59.43
C ARG A 48 24.79 19.09 -58.31
N LYS A 49 24.77 20.37 -58.66
CA LYS A 49 24.66 21.46 -57.71
C LYS A 49 23.29 21.44 -57.00
N SER A 50 22.20 21.21 -57.72
CA SER A 50 20.86 21.09 -57.13
C SER A 50 20.75 19.84 -56.26
N LEU A 51 21.34 18.71 -56.66
CA LEU A 51 21.40 17.49 -55.86
C LEU A 51 22.18 17.70 -54.56
N ALA A 52 23.35 18.36 -54.63
CA ALA A 52 24.15 18.66 -53.45
C ALA A 52 23.43 19.62 -52.49
N THR A 53 22.74 20.64 -53.00
CA THR A 53 21.93 21.54 -52.16
C THR A 53 20.76 20.85 -51.54
N THR A 54 20.04 20.01 -52.27
CA THR A 54 18.91 19.21 -51.77
C THR A 54 19.39 18.20 -50.69
N GLN A 55 20.58 17.60 -50.91
CA GLN A 55 21.16 16.67 -49.96
C GLN A 55 21.53 17.37 -48.63
N LEU A 56 22.11 18.57 -48.69
CA LEU A 56 22.41 19.39 -47.53
C LEU A 56 21.13 19.83 -46.77
N ASP A 57 20.09 20.22 -47.53
CA ASP A 57 18.81 20.61 -46.95
C ASP A 57 18.13 19.44 -46.26
N LEU A 58 18.10 18.26 -46.91
CA LEU A 58 17.56 17.03 -46.29
C LEU A 58 18.34 16.64 -45.03
N GLN A 59 19.66 16.78 -45.06
CA GLN A 59 20.49 16.49 -43.91
C GLN A 59 20.19 17.45 -42.76
N GLY A 60 20.02 18.75 -43.04
CA GLY A 60 19.58 19.73 -42.07
C GLY A 60 18.18 19.42 -41.46
N GLN A 61 17.23 18.99 -42.33
CA GLN A 61 15.91 18.58 -41.87
C GLN A 61 15.96 17.33 -40.96
N ILE A 62 16.80 16.34 -41.30
CA ILE A 62 17.01 15.14 -40.49
C ILE A 62 17.59 15.49 -39.11
N GLU A 63 18.59 16.39 -39.06
CA GLU A 63 19.16 16.84 -37.79
C GLU A 63 18.17 17.59 -36.97
N LYS A 64 17.37 18.47 -37.59
CA LYS A 64 16.28 19.16 -36.88
C LYS A 64 15.25 18.19 -36.33
N LEU A 65 14.77 17.24 -37.13
CA LEU A 65 13.82 16.22 -36.69
C LEU A 65 14.38 15.35 -35.55
N LYS A 66 15.69 15.07 -35.57
CA LYS A 66 16.34 14.34 -34.46
C LYS A 66 16.35 15.18 -33.17
N ALA A 67 16.64 16.47 -33.27
CA ALA A 67 16.62 17.39 -32.15
C ALA A 67 15.21 17.54 -31.58
N ASP A 68 14.19 17.74 -32.45
CA ASP A 68 12.78 17.82 -32.03
C ASP A 68 12.31 16.52 -31.36
N ASN A 69 12.73 15.36 -31.89
CA ASN A 69 12.45 14.07 -31.25
C ASN A 69 13.09 13.92 -29.87
N ALA A 70 14.34 14.38 -29.73
CA ALA A 70 15.00 14.35 -28.41
C ALA A 70 14.30 15.26 -27.40
N GLU A 71 13.89 16.46 -27.82
CA GLU A 71 13.12 17.39 -27.00
C GLU A 71 11.76 16.80 -26.61
N LEU A 72 11.04 16.20 -27.58
CA LEU A 72 9.74 15.57 -27.32
C LEU A 72 9.87 14.40 -26.33
N ARG A 73 10.90 13.58 -26.46
CA ARG A 73 11.17 12.50 -25.50
C ARG A 73 11.42 13.03 -24.09
N GLY A 74 12.23 14.08 -23.96
CA GLY A 74 12.44 14.73 -22.65
C GLY A 74 11.15 15.27 -22.05
N LYS A 75 10.27 15.87 -22.86
CA LYS A 75 8.95 16.32 -22.40
C LYS A 75 8.03 15.16 -21.98
N VAL A 76 8.08 14.04 -22.70
CA VAL A 76 7.31 12.84 -22.33
C VAL A 76 7.78 12.30 -20.99
N GLU A 77 9.09 12.15 -20.79
CA GLU A 77 9.65 11.67 -19.52
C GLU A 77 9.30 12.60 -18.34
N GLU A 78 9.34 13.91 -18.60
CA GLU A 78 8.93 14.90 -17.58
C GLU A 78 7.44 14.81 -17.25
N LEU A 79 6.57 14.66 -18.27
CA LEU A 79 5.13 14.50 -18.06
C LEU A 79 4.78 13.19 -17.37
N GLU A 80 5.48 12.09 -17.70
CA GLU A 80 5.30 10.80 -17.00
C GLU A 80 5.65 10.93 -15.51
N LYS A 81 6.76 11.59 -15.20
CA LYS A 81 7.16 11.86 -13.82
C LYS A 81 6.13 12.72 -13.08
N GLN A 82 5.66 13.80 -13.71
CA GLN A 82 4.61 14.64 -13.13
C GLN A 82 3.30 13.89 -12.91
N ALA A 83 2.92 13.00 -13.84
CA ALA A 83 1.74 12.17 -13.71
C ALA A 83 1.86 11.18 -12.54
N GLU A 84 3.04 10.59 -12.34
CA GLU A 84 3.33 9.71 -11.19
C GLU A 84 3.28 10.49 -9.86
N GLU A 85 3.89 11.67 -9.80
CA GLU A 85 3.86 12.53 -8.60
C GLU A 85 2.43 12.97 -8.26
N ILE A 86 1.63 13.35 -9.25
CA ILE A 86 0.21 13.69 -9.07
C ILE A 86 -0.57 12.47 -8.56
N GLY A 87 -0.36 11.30 -9.16
CA GLY A 87 -1.01 10.06 -8.73
C GLY A 87 -0.71 9.70 -7.28
N ASN A 88 0.55 9.82 -6.87
CA ASN A 88 0.98 9.57 -5.49
C ASN A 88 0.41 10.61 -4.51
N SER A 89 0.42 11.88 -4.89
CA SER A 89 -0.17 12.97 -4.10
C SER A 89 -1.67 12.78 -3.94
N GLN A 90 -2.37 12.42 -5.01
CA GLN A 90 -3.80 12.17 -5.00
C GLN A 90 -4.14 10.99 -4.07
N LYS A 91 -3.38 9.89 -4.13
CA LYS A 91 -3.55 8.74 -3.23
C LYS A 91 -3.39 9.15 -1.76
N THR A 92 -2.36 9.92 -1.46
CA THR A 92 -2.10 10.42 -0.10
C THR A 92 -3.22 11.34 0.37
N TYR A 93 -3.71 12.22 -0.51
CA TYR A 93 -4.81 13.13 -0.22
C TYR A 93 -6.12 12.39 0.06
N TYR A 94 -6.44 11.35 -0.73
CA TYR A 94 -7.62 10.53 -0.46
C TYR A 94 -7.51 9.75 0.84
N GLN A 95 -6.31 9.26 1.18
CA GLN A 95 -6.08 8.59 2.47
C GLN A 95 -6.26 9.56 3.66
N ASP A 96 -5.75 10.79 3.55
CA ASP A 96 -5.95 11.82 4.57
C ASP A 96 -7.43 12.20 4.70
N LEU A 97 -8.10 12.42 3.56
CA LEU A 97 -9.53 12.72 3.52
C LEU A 97 -10.36 11.59 4.14
N ASP A 98 -10.05 10.34 3.82
CA ASP A 98 -10.72 9.16 4.37
C ASP A 98 -10.52 9.04 5.87
N ASN A 99 -9.29 9.27 6.35
CA ASN A 99 -8.99 9.34 7.79
C ASN A 99 -9.75 10.48 8.50
N ARG A 100 -9.86 11.64 7.86
CA ARG A 100 -10.60 12.79 8.41
C ARG A 100 -12.10 12.54 8.42
N LEU A 101 -12.66 12.02 7.33
CA LEU A 101 -14.07 11.62 7.25
C LEU A 101 -14.43 10.55 8.29
N GLY A 102 -13.51 9.60 8.56
CA GLY A 102 -13.68 8.61 9.62
C GLY A 102 -13.87 9.18 11.01
N ASN A 103 -13.47 10.44 11.22
CA ASN A 103 -13.72 11.14 12.49
C ASN A 103 -15.11 11.81 12.55
N PHE A 104 -15.79 11.95 11.42
CA PHE A 104 -17.07 12.67 11.32
C PHE A 104 -18.25 11.78 10.93
N GLU A 105 -17.99 10.60 10.36
CA GLU A 105 -19.05 9.68 9.91
C GLU A 105 -18.97 8.32 10.62
N PRO A 106 -20.13 7.77 11.03
CA PRO A 106 -20.21 6.40 11.56
C PRO A 106 -19.80 5.39 10.47
N ARG A 107 -18.91 4.45 10.79
CA ARG A 107 -18.42 3.44 9.84
C ARG A 107 -18.63 2.04 10.38
N SER A 108 -19.14 1.16 9.50
CA SER A 108 -19.19 -0.27 9.78
C SER A 108 -17.79 -0.88 9.72
N THR A 109 -17.37 -1.55 10.77
CA THR A 109 -16.06 -2.24 10.82
C THR A 109 -16.12 -3.47 11.73
N THR A 110 -15.11 -4.33 11.58
CA THR A 110 -14.93 -5.51 12.45
C THR A 110 -13.60 -5.40 13.18
N ILE A 111 -13.63 -5.47 14.50
CA ILE A 111 -12.47 -5.38 15.39
C ILE A 111 -12.38 -6.66 16.22
N GLU A 112 -11.29 -7.42 16.10
CA GLU A 112 -11.08 -8.71 16.78
C GLU A 112 -12.35 -9.58 16.84
N SER A 113 -12.98 -9.83 15.70
CA SER A 113 -14.20 -10.65 15.54
C SER A 113 -15.51 -9.99 15.99
N VAL A 114 -15.52 -8.73 16.39
CA VAL A 114 -16.73 -7.98 16.75
C VAL A 114 -17.03 -6.96 15.66
N SER A 115 -18.16 -7.15 14.97
CA SER A 115 -18.65 -6.22 13.95
C SER A 115 -19.57 -5.17 14.59
N GLY A 116 -19.46 -3.93 14.11
CA GLY A 116 -20.31 -2.85 14.59
C GLY A 116 -20.05 -1.55 13.87
N ILE A 117 -20.79 -0.52 14.25
CA ILE A 117 -20.64 0.83 13.73
C ILE A 117 -19.75 1.62 14.69
N VAL A 118 -18.63 2.13 14.17
CA VAL A 118 -17.74 3.04 14.90
C VAL A 118 -18.26 4.46 14.77
N GLN A 119 -18.51 5.11 15.89
CA GLN A 119 -18.98 6.49 15.94
C GLN A 119 -17.82 7.49 15.77
N PRO A 120 -18.09 8.73 15.30
CA PRO A 120 -17.07 9.77 15.23
C PRO A 120 -16.33 10.00 16.55
N GLY A 121 -15.00 10.08 16.46
CA GLY A 121 -14.14 10.26 17.63
C GLY A 121 -13.91 9.02 18.49
N GLU A 122 -14.60 7.91 18.23
CA GLU A 122 -14.54 6.67 19.02
C GLU A 122 -13.15 6.03 18.92
N LYS A 123 -12.65 5.84 17.70
CA LYS A 123 -11.30 5.31 17.47
C LYS A 123 -10.24 6.17 18.15
N LYS A 124 -10.35 7.50 18.04
CA LYS A 124 -9.42 8.44 18.67
C LYS A 124 -9.42 8.29 20.19
N ALA A 125 -10.60 8.21 20.81
CA ALA A 125 -10.73 8.06 22.27
C ALA A 125 -10.13 6.73 22.76
N TYR A 126 -10.33 5.64 21.99
CA TYR A 126 -9.71 4.35 22.26
C TYR A 126 -8.18 4.41 22.13
N ASP A 127 -7.67 4.93 21.02
CA ASP A 127 -6.23 5.01 20.73
C ASP A 127 -5.49 5.89 21.77
N GLU A 128 -6.07 7.01 22.20
CA GLU A 128 -5.51 7.88 23.24
C GLU A 128 -5.42 7.15 24.60
N SER A 129 -6.44 6.36 24.93
CA SER A 129 -6.45 5.57 26.16
C SER A 129 -5.41 4.45 26.12
N LEU A 130 -5.30 3.76 24.98
CA LEU A 130 -4.30 2.71 24.76
C LEU A 130 -2.88 3.26 24.80
N LYS A 131 -2.65 4.41 24.16
CA LYS A 131 -1.35 5.11 24.20
C LYS A 131 -0.96 5.52 25.62
N ALA A 132 -1.92 5.97 26.42
CA ALA A 132 -1.67 6.29 27.82
C ALA A 132 -1.28 5.04 28.63
N PHE A 133 -1.93 3.90 28.38
CA PHE A 133 -1.58 2.61 28.99
C PHE A 133 -0.15 2.17 28.62
N GLN A 134 0.18 2.21 27.34
CA GLN A 134 1.51 1.86 26.82
C GLN A 134 2.63 2.76 27.34
N ALA A 135 2.32 4.02 27.58
CA ALA A 135 3.24 5.00 28.18
C ALA A 135 3.36 4.87 29.72
N GLY A 136 2.68 3.90 30.34
CA GLY A 136 2.67 3.70 31.80
C GLY A 136 1.83 4.72 32.58
N ASN A 137 1.08 5.60 31.87
CA ASN A 137 0.15 6.52 32.54
C ASN A 137 -1.17 5.82 32.86
N LEU A 138 -1.11 4.92 33.82
CA LEU A 138 -2.19 3.98 34.15
C LEU A 138 -3.48 4.68 34.58
N LYS A 139 -3.36 5.79 35.33
CA LYS A 139 -4.53 6.56 35.76
C LYS A 139 -5.26 7.19 34.58
N LYS A 140 -4.53 7.83 33.66
CA LYS A 140 -5.11 8.42 32.44
C LYS A 140 -5.73 7.34 31.54
N ALA A 141 -5.10 6.18 31.45
CA ALA A 141 -5.63 5.04 30.70
C ALA A 141 -6.96 4.54 31.30
N ASP A 142 -7.01 4.36 32.62
CA ASP A 142 -8.23 3.93 33.33
C ASP A 142 -9.37 4.94 33.15
N ASP A 143 -9.11 6.23 33.37
CA ASP A 143 -10.09 7.30 33.17
C ASP A 143 -10.62 7.28 31.72
N GLY A 144 -9.71 7.14 30.72
CA GLY A 144 -10.04 7.10 29.31
C GLY A 144 -10.88 5.87 28.92
N PHE A 145 -10.47 4.65 29.32
CA PHE A 145 -11.26 3.44 29.06
C PHE A 145 -12.58 3.42 29.80
N THR A 146 -12.63 3.95 31.02
CA THR A 146 -13.88 4.10 31.77
C THR A 146 -14.85 5.05 31.07
N ALA A 147 -14.38 6.19 30.58
CA ALA A 147 -15.19 7.11 29.80
C ALA A 147 -15.65 6.47 28.48
N PHE A 148 -14.76 5.74 27.81
CA PHE A 148 -15.05 5.03 26.58
C PHE A 148 -16.18 4.00 26.75
N THR A 149 -16.06 3.12 27.75
CA THR A 149 -17.03 2.05 28.00
C THR A 149 -18.40 2.56 28.41
N ARG A 150 -18.49 3.77 28.95
CA ARG A 150 -19.76 4.45 29.26
C ARG A 150 -20.40 5.10 28.04
N LYS A 151 -19.58 5.70 27.17
CA LYS A 151 -20.06 6.47 26.03
C LYS A 151 -20.41 5.60 24.83
N TYR A 152 -19.63 4.55 24.55
CA TYR A 152 -19.69 3.76 23.32
C TYR A 152 -20.15 2.32 23.59
N LEU A 153 -21.37 2.15 24.06
CA LEU A 153 -21.92 0.87 24.55
C LEU A 153 -22.06 -0.20 23.44
N ASN A 154 -22.19 0.22 22.17
CA ASN A 154 -22.36 -0.66 21.02
C ASN A 154 -21.13 -0.68 20.10
N SER A 155 -20.01 -0.17 20.60
CA SER A 155 -18.75 -0.10 19.86
C SER A 155 -18.15 -1.48 19.59
N PRO A 156 -17.62 -1.75 18.40
CA PRO A 156 -16.78 -2.93 18.19
C PRO A 156 -15.45 -2.86 18.96
N TYR A 157 -15.02 -1.69 19.46
CA TYR A 157 -13.88 -1.54 20.36
C TYR A 157 -14.24 -1.86 21.82
N LEU A 158 -15.53 -2.02 22.17
CA LEU A 158 -15.94 -2.18 23.56
C LEU A 158 -15.28 -3.38 24.27
N PRO A 159 -15.12 -4.58 23.66
CA PRO A 159 -14.40 -5.67 24.30
C PRO A 159 -12.96 -5.34 24.64
N LEU A 160 -12.27 -4.69 23.70
CA LEU A 160 -10.88 -4.25 23.91
C LEU A 160 -10.77 -3.16 24.97
N ALA A 161 -11.71 -2.21 25.00
CA ALA A 161 -11.75 -1.16 26.02
C ALA A 161 -12.03 -1.74 27.41
N LEU A 162 -12.89 -2.76 27.50
CA LEU A 162 -13.12 -3.51 28.75
C LEU A 162 -11.86 -4.27 29.18
N TYR A 163 -11.16 -4.89 28.24
CA TYR A 163 -9.92 -5.63 28.52
C TYR A 163 -8.81 -4.70 29.03
N TRP A 164 -8.47 -3.67 28.26
CA TRP A 164 -7.40 -2.74 28.63
C TRP A 164 -7.75 -1.88 29.84
N GLY A 165 -9.02 -1.50 29.98
CA GLY A 165 -9.49 -0.79 31.17
C GLY A 165 -9.41 -1.65 32.43
N GLY A 166 -9.75 -2.94 32.33
CA GLY A 166 -9.56 -3.89 33.43
C GLY A 166 -8.09 -4.05 33.82
N ASN A 167 -7.19 -4.14 32.83
CA ASN A 167 -5.75 -4.19 33.10
C ASN A 167 -5.20 -2.86 33.68
N SER A 168 -5.74 -1.71 33.24
CA SER A 168 -5.37 -0.40 33.80
C SER A 168 -5.76 -0.29 35.27
N LYS A 169 -6.97 -0.72 35.61
CA LYS A 169 -7.48 -0.78 37.00
C LYS A 169 -6.66 -1.72 37.88
N TYR A 170 -6.34 -2.91 37.37
CA TYR A 170 -5.47 -3.85 38.06
C TYR A 170 -4.10 -3.22 38.38
N ALA A 171 -3.47 -2.59 37.38
CA ALA A 171 -2.18 -1.92 37.56
C ALA A 171 -2.27 -0.72 38.54
N ASN A 172 -3.42 -0.04 38.60
CA ASN A 172 -3.71 0.99 39.59
C ASN A 172 -4.12 0.44 40.97
N LYS A 173 -4.13 -0.89 41.14
CA LYS A 173 -4.60 -1.58 42.38
C LYS A 173 -6.08 -1.39 42.69
N ASP A 174 -6.89 -0.93 41.74
CA ASP A 174 -8.35 -0.94 41.80
C ASP A 174 -8.86 -2.34 41.42
N TYR A 175 -8.64 -3.31 42.33
CA TYR A 175 -8.99 -4.71 42.06
C TYR A 175 -10.51 -4.91 41.93
N ALA A 176 -11.30 -4.18 42.69
CA ALA A 176 -12.76 -4.28 42.64
C ALA A 176 -13.30 -3.78 41.28
N GLY A 177 -12.83 -2.63 40.83
CA GLY A 177 -13.18 -2.09 39.51
C GLY A 177 -12.72 -2.98 38.38
N ALA A 178 -11.50 -3.54 38.47
CA ALA A 178 -10.95 -4.48 37.48
C ALA A 178 -11.81 -5.74 37.38
N ILE A 179 -12.17 -6.36 38.53
CA ILE A 179 -13.04 -7.55 38.57
C ILE A 179 -14.37 -7.27 37.87
N SER A 180 -15.04 -6.18 38.22
CA SER A 180 -16.35 -5.81 37.65
C SER A 180 -16.25 -5.63 36.11
N GLN A 181 -15.22 -4.96 35.65
CA GLN A 181 -15.04 -4.67 34.24
C GLN A 181 -14.69 -5.93 33.44
N LEU A 182 -13.77 -6.78 33.95
CA LEU A 182 -13.37 -8.03 33.29
C LEU A 182 -14.51 -9.06 33.31
N GLN A 183 -15.29 -9.14 34.37
CA GLN A 183 -16.50 -9.98 34.40
C GLN A 183 -17.52 -9.53 33.34
N THR A 184 -17.66 -8.23 33.14
CA THR A 184 -18.54 -7.68 32.10
C THR A 184 -18.04 -8.11 30.70
N LEU A 185 -16.74 -8.06 30.45
CA LEU A 185 -16.15 -8.55 29.21
C LEU A 185 -16.46 -10.03 29.00
N ILE A 186 -16.16 -10.88 29.99
CA ILE A 186 -16.32 -12.34 29.89
C ILE A 186 -17.80 -12.72 29.68
N LYS A 187 -18.71 -12.02 30.33
CA LYS A 187 -20.17 -12.28 30.23
C LYS A 187 -20.73 -11.83 28.88
N LYS A 188 -20.35 -10.64 28.39
CA LYS A 188 -20.90 -10.07 27.14
C LYS A 188 -20.27 -10.65 25.89
N TYR A 189 -19.00 -11.03 25.96
CA TYR A 189 -18.21 -11.44 24.80
C TYR A 189 -17.44 -12.76 25.03
N PRO A 190 -18.14 -13.86 25.36
CA PRO A 190 -17.50 -15.11 25.80
C PRO A 190 -16.56 -15.75 24.77
N ASN A 191 -16.75 -15.45 23.49
CA ASN A 191 -15.94 -15.98 22.38
C ASN A 191 -14.87 -15.01 21.88
N HIS A 192 -14.65 -13.89 22.58
CA HIS A 192 -13.64 -12.94 22.14
C HIS A 192 -12.21 -13.47 22.37
N PRO A 193 -11.26 -13.25 21.45
CA PRO A 193 -9.89 -13.79 21.55
C PRO A 193 -9.15 -13.41 22.85
N ARG A 194 -9.52 -12.29 23.46
CA ARG A 194 -8.90 -11.80 24.72
C ARG A 194 -9.44 -12.44 25.99
N ILE A 195 -10.44 -13.34 25.92
CA ILE A 195 -11.10 -13.86 27.13
C ILE A 195 -10.13 -14.65 28.02
N ALA A 196 -9.31 -15.52 27.46
CA ALA A 196 -8.37 -16.29 28.25
C ALA A 196 -7.40 -15.38 29.04
N ALA A 197 -6.83 -14.36 28.36
CA ALA A 197 -5.96 -13.37 29.00
C ALA A 197 -6.72 -12.49 30.03
N ALA A 198 -7.95 -12.11 29.74
CA ALA A 198 -8.80 -11.37 30.69
C ALA A 198 -9.10 -12.16 31.97
N MET A 199 -9.29 -13.47 31.83
CA MET A 199 -9.50 -14.36 32.97
C MET A 199 -8.23 -14.50 33.83
N VAL A 200 -7.02 -14.48 33.24
CA VAL A 200 -5.77 -14.44 34.03
C VAL A 200 -5.73 -13.19 34.90
N THR A 201 -5.97 -12.01 34.29
CA THR A 201 -6.01 -10.75 35.07
C THR A 201 -7.11 -10.76 36.11
N LEU A 202 -8.30 -11.32 35.81
CA LEU A 202 -9.39 -11.48 36.78
C LEU A 202 -8.96 -12.34 37.99
N GLY A 203 -8.31 -13.49 37.72
CA GLY A 203 -7.79 -14.36 38.76
C GLY A 203 -6.76 -13.67 39.66
N ASN A 204 -5.86 -12.88 39.03
CA ASN A 204 -4.89 -12.07 39.76
C ASN A 204 -5.57 -11.00 40.64
N CYS A 205 -6.58 -10.29 40.11
CA CYS A 205 -7.35 -9.32 40.90
C CYS A 205 -8.05 -9.98 42.11
N GLN A 206 -8.62 -11.18 41.92
CA GLN A 206 -9.26 -11.94 42.99
C GLN A 206 -8.24 -12.38 44.05
N LEU A 207 -7.05 -12.78 43.63
CA LEU A 207 -5.96 -13.15 44.52
C LEU A 207 -5.49 -11.97 45.37
N GLU A 208 -5.19 -10.84 44.72
CA GLU A 208 -4.72 -9.61 45.35
C GLU A 208 -5.78 -8.99 46.28
N SER A 209 -7.06 -9.18 45.99
CA SER A 209 -8.18 -8.78 46.87
C SER A 209 -8.45 -9.78 48.01
N GLY A 210 -7.63 -10.82 48.16
CA GLY A 210 -7.76 -11.82 49.24
C GLY A 210 -8.75 -12.95 48.93
N ASN A 211 -9.44 -12.95 47.81
CA ASN A 211 -10.39 -14.00 47.46
C ASN A 211 -9.71 -15.19 46.78
N LYS A 212 -8.88 -15.92 47.50
CA LYS A 212 -8.12 -17.09 47.01
C LYS A 212 -9.03 -18.15 46.40
N ALA A 213 -10.22 -18.39 46.97
CA ALA A 213 -11.13 -19.41 46.47
C ALA A 213 -11.63 -19.08 45.05
N ALA A 214 -12.04 -17.83 44.84
CA ALA A 214 -12.45 -17.38 43.52
C ALA A 214 -11.28 -17.41 42.51
N ALA A 215 -10.09 -16.98 42.90
CA ALA A 215 -8.90 -17.02 42.06
C ALA A 215 -8.56 -18.45 41.60
N LYS A 216 -8.52 -19.42 42.51
CA LYS A 216 -8.30 -20.84 42.20
C LYS A 216 -9.33 -21.37 41.21
N LYS A 217 -10.61 -21.05 41.43
CA LYS A 217 -11.65 -21.43 40.48
C LYS A 217 -11.44 -20.82 39.10
N THR A 218 -11.13 -19.52 39.04
CA THR A 218 -10.86 -18.82 37.75
C THR A 218 -9.68 -19.44 37.03
N PHE A 219 -8.56 -19.73 37.69
CA PHE A 219 -7.42 -20.39 37.09
C PHE A 219 -7.74 -21.79 36.59
N SER A 220 -8.48 -22.58 37.37
CA SER A 220 -8.93 -23.92 36.96
C SER A 220 -9.84 -23.85 35.72
N ASP A 221 -10.74 -22.87 35.66
CA ASP A 221 -11.63 -22.64 34.51
C ASP A 221 -10.86 -22.28 33.25
N ILE A 222 -9.74 -21.53 33.34
CA ILE A 222 -8.86 -21.21 32.21
C ILE A 222 -8.22 -22.48 31.68
N ILE A 223 -7.63 -23.29 32.55
CA ILE A 223 -6.92 -24.54 32.15
C ILE A 223 -7.91 -25.50 31.46
N ALA A 224 -9.15 -25.59 31.97
CA ALA A 224 -10.15 -26.47 31.39
C ALA A 224 -10.69 -25.99 30.05
N LYS A 225 -10.90 -24.66 29.87
CA LYS A 225 -11.56 -24.09 28.69
C LYS A 225 -10.59 -23.71 27.58
N TYR A 226 -9.35 -23.37 27.90
CA TYR A 226 -8.35 -22.85 26.98
C TYR A 226 -6.99 -23.56 27.10
N PRO A 227 -6.93 -24.91 27.04
CA PRO A 227 -5.75 -25.71 27.45
C PRO A 227 -4.49 -25.40 26.63
N ASP A 228 -4.66 -25.03 25.35
CA ASP A 228 -3.54 -24.82 24.40
C ASP A 228 -3.06 -23.36 24.35
N THR A 229 -3.46 -22.53 25.33
CA THR A 229 -3.11 -21.09 25.35
C THR A 229 -2.01 -20.79 26.36
N ASP A 230 -1.28 -19.69 26.13
CA ASP A 230 -0.32 -19.19 27.13
C ASP A 230 -1.03 -18.81 28.43
N ALA A 231 -2.27 -18.33 28.36
CA ALA A 231 -3.11 -18.08 29.53
C ALA A 231 -3.31 -19.32 30.41
N ALA A 232 -3.41 -20.52 29.82
CA ALA A 232 -3.51 -21.78 30.57
C ALA A 232 -2.20 -22.13 31.29
N LYS A 233 -1.05 -21.88 30.63
CA LYS A 233 0.27 -22.07 31.25
C LYS A 233 0.45 -21.13 32.46
N ASP A 234 0.12 -19.83 32.27
CA ASP A 234 0.16 -18.84 33.34
C ASP A 234 -0.77 -19.23 34.50
N ALA A 235 -2.00 -19.64 34.17
CA ALA A 235 -2.98 -20.06 35.17
C ALA A 235 -2.48 -21.29 35.96
N GLN A 236 -1.81 -22.22 35.33
CA GLN A 236 -1.26 -23.42 36.01
C GLN A 236 -0.15 -23.05 36.99
N GLN A 237 0.72 -22.12 36.63
CA GLN A 237 1.76 -21.58 37.52
C GLN A 237 1.14 -20.85 38.72
N LEU A 238 0.18 -19.94 38.45
CA LEU A 238 -0.52 -19.17 39.47
C LEU A 238 -1.33 -20.07 40.43
N LEU A 239 -2.01 -21.09 39.91
CA LEU A 239 -2.75 -22.06 40.72
C LEU A 239 -1.84 -22.83 41.66
N SER A 240 -0.65 -23.27 41.17
CA SER A 240 0.33 -23.97 41.97
C SER A 240 0.95 -23.10 43.08
N ALA A 241 1.11 -21.79 42.81
CA ALA A 241 1.61 -20.83 43.79
C ALA A 241 0.55 -20.38 44.83
N THR A 242 -0.74 -20.56 44.53
CA THR A 242 -1.84 -20.14 45.39
C THR A 242 -2.20 -21.27 46.39
N LYS A 243 -1.27 -21.63 47.23
CA LYS A 243 -1.50 -22.62 48.28
C LYS A 243 -2.33 -22.08 49.47
#